data_33930882176133afe01cc2ad1c12a00e
#
_entry.id   33930882176133afe01cc2ad1c12a00e
#
_cell.length_a   1.000
_cell.length_b   1.000
_cell.length_c   1.000
_cell.angle_alpha   90.00
_cell.angle_beta   90.00
_cell.angle_gamma   90.00
#
_symmetry.space_group_name_H-M   'P 1'
#
loop_
_entity.id
_entity.type
_entity.pdbx_description
1 polymer ?
#
loop_
_entity_poly.entity_id
_entity_poly.type
_entity_poly.pdbx_seq_one_letter_code
_entity_poly.pdbx_strand_id
1 'polypeptide(L)'
;MRIRVKICGITRPEWACAAAEAGADAIGLLFAESPRQIRPETAAEIIAALPPWVAPVGVFVDAPASAIRGLAERLHLGAVQLHGDEPPEMLADLGPVKVLKVLGVASVAAPSAGFGQGLDAARRWRDRAEALGRRPDAYLVDARVPGGPRGGTGRVADWSLAARMQAEGFRPLVLAGGLGPENVAEAVRAVRPWGVDTSSGTEASPGEKSPEKIRAFVEAVRRTENDG
;
A
#
# COMPACT_ATOMS: atom_id res chain seq x y z
N MET A 1 -9.89 -12.66 -12.59
CA MET A 1 -10.25 -11.99 -11.29
C MET A 1 -9.80 -10.53 -11.36
N ARG A 2 -10.65 -9.56 -11.02
CA ARG A 2 -10.26 -8.14 -11.06
C ARG A 2 -9.20 -7.82 -10.00
N ILE A 3 -8.06 -7.28 -10.41
CA ILE A 3 -6.98 -6.82 -9.53
C ILE A 3 -7.32 -5.42 -9.00
N ARG A 4 -7.22 -5.21 -7.70
CA ARG A 4 -7.42 -3.89 -7.10
C ARG A 4 -6.20 -3.02 -7.33
N VAL A 5 -6.43 -1.73 -7.62
CA VAL A 5 -5.35 -0.76 -7.87
C VAL A 5 -5.41 0.35 -6.85
N LYS A 6 -4.31 0.59 -6.14
CA LYS A 6 -4.12 1.73 -5.24
C LYS A 6 -3.02 2.64 -5.80
N ILE A 7 -3.29 3.95 -5.84
CA ILE A 7 -2.31 4.99 -6.17
C ILE A 7 -1.95 5.73 -4.88
N CYS A 8 -0.75 5.52 -4.38
CA CYS A 8 -0.30 6.03 -3.09
C CYS A 8 0.45 7.37 -3.22
N GLY A 9 0.36 8.23 -2.20
CA GLY A 9 1.06 9.50 -2.19
C GLY A 9 0.37 10.59 -3.02
N ILE A 10 -0.94 10.65 -2.95
CA ILE A 10 -1.73 11.73 -3.54
C ILE A 10 -1.64 12.96 -2.62
N THR A 11 -1.26 14.11 -3.19
CA THR A 11 -1.06 15.37 -2.46
C THR A 11 -1.93 16.52 -2.95
N ARG A 12 -2.71 16.31 -4.04
CA ARG A 12 -3.61 17.31 -4.62
C ARG A 12 -4.90 16.66 -5.13
N PRO A 13 -6.05 17.40 -5.11
CA PRO A 13 -7.33 16.90 -5.61
C PRO A 13 -7.31 16.46 -7.07
N GLU A 14 -6.61 17.20 -7.95
CA GLU A 14 -6.54 16.86 -9.38
C GLU A 14 -5.90 15.51 -9.67
N TRP A 15 -4.94 15.06 -8.82
CA TRP A 15 -4.34 13.74 -8.96
C TRP A 15 -5.24 12.63 -8.42
N ALA A 16 -6.08 12.94 -7.43
CA ALA A 16 -7.11 12.02 -6.97
C ALA A 16 -8.14 11.77 -8.05
N CYS A 17 -8.59 12.85 -8.73
CA CYS A 17 -9.50 12.75 -9.89
C CYS A 17 -8.86 11.94 -11.01
N ALA A 18 -7.61 12.23 -11.38
CA ALA A 18 -6.90 11.48 -12.42
C ALA A 18 -6.74 9.98 -12.09
N ALA A 19 -6.49 9.65 -10.81
CA ALA A 19 -6.44 8.26 -10.37
C ALA A 19 -7.83 7.58 -10.48
N ALA A 20 -8.87 8.26 -10.06
CA ALA A 20 -10.24 7.77 -10.16
C ALA A 20 -10.68 7.55 -11.61
N GLU A 21 -10.44 8.53 -12.50
CA GLU A 21 -10.74 8.46 -13.94
C GLU A 21 -9.98 7.32 -14.63
N ALA A 22 -8.73 7.07 -14.22
CA ALA A 22 -7.96 5.93 -14.71
C ALA A 22 -8.50 4.58 -14.23
N GLY A 23 -9.37 4.54 -13.23
CA GLY A 23 -9.97 3.32 -12.68
C GLY A 23 -9.23 2.72 -11.48
N ALA A 24 -8.56 3.56 -10.69
CA ALA A 24 -8.03 3.17 -9.38
C ALA A 24 -9.17 2.86 -8.40
N ASP A 25 -8.99 1.85 -7.56
CA ASP A 25 -9.93 1.43 -6.52
C ASP A 25 -9.68 2.18 -5.19
N ALA A 26 -8.46 2.70 -4.99
CA ALA A 26 -8.09 3.44 -3.79
C ALA A 26 -6.97 4.45 -4.05
N ILE A 27 -6.90 5.46 -3.17
CA ILE A 27 -5.77 6.40 -3.10
C ILE A 27 -5.12 6.35 -1.71
N GLY A 28 -3.81 6.62 -1.65
CA GLY A 28 -3.06 6.72 -0.38
C GLY A 28 -2.76 8.17 -0.02
N LEU A 29 -3.10 8.55 1.21
CA LEU A 29 -2.91 9.86 1.83
C LEU A 29 -1.90 9.73 2.97
N LEU A 30 -0.70 10.32 2.85
CA LEU A 30 0.38 10.13 3.81
C LEU A 30 0.32 11.13 4.96
N PHE A 31 0.22 10.62 6.20
CA PHE A 31 0.28 11.40 7.43
C PHE A 31 1.60 11.20 8.20
N ALA A 32 2.57 10.54 7.58
CA ALA A 32 3.92 10.35 8.11
C ALA A 32 4.94 11.19 7.34
N GLU A 33 6.11 11.43 7.95
CA GLU A 33 7.21 12.19 7.35
C GLU A 33 7.62 11.60 5.99
N SER A 34 7.48 12.41 4.95
CA SER A 34 7.71 12.02 3.57
C SER A 34 7.63 13.26 2.66
N PRO A 35 8.28 13.26 1.49
CA PRO A 35 8.00 14.25 0.44
C PRO A 35 6.53 14.29 -0.02
N ARG A 36 5.75 13.26 0.33
CA ARG A 36 4.33 13.10 0.00
C ARG A 36 3.41 13.34 1.19
N GLN A 37 3.95 13.83 2.29
CA GLN A 37 3.16 14.11 3.50
C GLN A 37 2.16 15.24 3.24
N ILE A 38 0.93 15.06 3.70
CA ILE A 38 -0.11 16.09 3.64
C ILE A 38 -0.71 16.36 5.02
N ARG A 39 -1.29 17.55 5.16
CA ARG A 39 -2.05 17.90 6.35
C ARG A 39 -3.48 17.37 6.27
N PRO A 40 -4.16 17.17 7.40
CA PRO A 40 -5.55 16.71 7.42
C PRO A 40 -6.52 17.58 6.62
N GLU A 41 -6.28 18.88 6.57
CA GLU A 41 -7.10 19.83 5.80
C GLU A 41 -6.99 19.56 4.29
N THR A 42 -5.77 19.38 3.79
CA THR A 42 -5.52 18.97 2.39
C THR A 42 -6.14 17.61 2.08
N ALA A 43 -6.04 16.65 3.03
CA ALA A 43 -6.68 15.34 2.87
C ALA A 43 -8.21 15.46 2.73
N ALA A 44 -8.85 16.34 3.50
CA ALA A 44 -10.29 16.59 3.39
C ALA A 44 -10.68 17.15 2.00
N GLU A 45 -9.88 18.08 1.46
CA GLU A 45 -10.10 18.62 0.10
C GLU A 45 -9.97 17.52 -0.97
N ILE A 46 -8.94 16.67 -0.85
CA ILE A 46 -8.73 15.55 -1.76
C ILE A 46 -9.89 14.57 -1.69
N ILE A 47 -10.33 14.20 -0.49
CA ILE A 47 -11.44 13.25 -0.28
C ILE A 47 -12.75 13.82 -0.84
N ALA A 48 -13.01 15.11 -0.65
CA ALA A 48 -14.20 15.77 -1.18
C ALA A 48 -14.28 15.75 -2.73
N ALA A 49 -13.15 15.65 -3.40
CA ALA A 49 -13.06 15.55 -4.87
C ALA A 49 -13.21 14.12 -5.40
N LEU A 50 -13.18 13.10 -4.53
CA LEU A 50 -13.26 11.70 -4.96
C LEU A 50 -14.69 11.29 -5.34
N PRO A 51 -14.87 10.49 -6.40
CA PRO A 51 -16.12 9.79 -6.63
C PRO A 51 -16.36 8.71 -5.56
N PRO A 52 -17.63 8.31 -5.31
CA PRO A 52 -18.03 7.47 -4.18
C PRO A 52 -17.39 6.06 -4.15
N TRP A 53 -16.84 5.58 -5.26
CA TRP A 53 -16.29 4.22 -5.38
C TRP A 53 -14.77 4.13 -5.26
N VAL A 54 -14.08 5.21 -4.90
CA VAL A 54 -12.64 5.24 -4.67
C VAL A 54 -12.36 5.43 -3.19
N ALA A 55 -11.70 4.46 -2.57
CA ALA A 55 -11.46 4.46 -1.13
C ALA A 55 -10.25 5.36 -0.76
N PRO A 56 -10.42 6.36 0.13
CA PRO A 56 -9.29 7.06 0.75
C PRO A 56 -8.64 6.19 1.82
N VAL A 57 -7.33 5.95 1.68
CA VAL A 57 -6.52 5.16 2.63
C VAL A 57 -5.50 6.05 3.30
N GLY A 58 -5.61 6.24 4.61
CA GLY A 58 -4.62 6.97 5.40
C GLY A 58 -3.39 6.12 5.67
N VAL A 59 -2.20 6.63 5.37
CA VAL A 59 -0.92 5.93 5.59
C VAL A 59 -0.21 6.52 6.80
N PHE A 60 0.12 5.67 7.76
CA PHE A 60 0.73 6.01 9.04
C PHE A 60 2.01 5.19 9.27
N VAL A 61 2.94 5.76 10.02
CA VAL A 61 4.19 5.11 10.43
C VAL A 61 4.36 5.33 11.93
N ASP A 62 4.27 4.26 12.71
CA ASP A 62 4.48 4.24 14.16
C ASP A 62 3.67 5.32 14.94
N ALA A 63 2.52 5.72 14.41
CA ALA A 63 1.64 6.70 15.05
C ALA A 63 0.80 6.04 16.16
N PRO A 64 0.44 6.75 17.23
CA PRO A 64 -0.45 6.23 18.27
C PRO A 64 -1.83 5.82 17.72
N ALA A 65 -2.38 4.72 18.17
CA ALA A 65 -3.69 4.22 17.72
C ALA A 65 -4.82 5.26 17.87
N SER A 66 -4.80 6.04 18.95
CA SER A 66 -5.78 7.11 19.18
C SER A 66 -5.71 8.22 18.12
N ALA A 67 -4.50 8.58 17.66
CA ALA A 67 -4.31 9.58 16.61
C ALA A 67 -4.80 9.03 15.24
N ILE A 68 -4.47 7.75 14.93
CA ILE A 68 -4.93 7.07 13.71
C ILE A 68 -6.45 7.01 13.69
N ARG A 69 -7.08 6.53 14.77
CA ARG A 69 -8.52 6.42 14.89
C ARG A 69 -9.22 7.77 14.75
N GLY A 70 -8.77 8.78 15.52
CA GLY A 70 -9.38 10.11 15.47
C GLY A 70 -9.30 10.76 14.08
N LEU A 71 -8.20 10.53 13.35
CA LEU A 71 -8.05 11.03 11.99
C LEU A 71 -8.91 10.23 11.00
N ALA A 72 -8.99 8.92 11.15
CA ALA A 72 -9.81 8.05 10.31
C ALA A 72 -11.30 8.40 10.45
N GLU A 73 -11.79 8.62 11.68
CA GLU A 73 -13.16 9.06 11.95
C GLU A 73 -13.45 10.45 11.36
N ARG A 74 -12.56 11.44 11.64
CA ARG A 74 -12.74 12.82 11.16
C ARG A 74 -12.78 12.94 9.65
N LEU A 75 -11.95 12.16 8.94
CA LEU A 75 -11.82 12.21 7.49
C LEU A 75 -12.66 11.13 6.77
N HIS A 76 -13.40 10.31 7.50
CA HIS A 76 -14.15 9.18 6.95
C HIS A 76 -13.28 8.30 6.05
N LEU A 77 -12.06 7.95 6.51
CA LEU A 77 -11.16 7.10 5.75
C LEU A 77 -11.78 5.71 5.53
N GLY A 78 -11.70 5.20 4.31
CA GLY A 78 -12.15 3.85 3.98
C GLY A 78 -11.27 2.76 4.59
N ALA A 79 -9.97 3.07 4.80
CA ALA A 79 -9.02 2.19 5.47
C ALA A 79 -7.85 2.99 6.04
N VAL A 80 -7.07 2.34 6.92
CA VAL A 80 -5.76 2.81 7.38
C VAL A 80 -4.68 1.81 7.00
N GLN A 81 -3.53 2.32 6.59
CA GLN A 81 -2.34 1.53 6.27
C GLN A 81 -1.28 1.76 7.34
N LEU A 82 -0.93 0.70 8.06
CA LEU A 82 0.12 0.67 9.06
C LEU A 82 1.46 0.33 8.36
N HIS A 83 2.30 1.34 8.16
CA HIS A 83 3.54 1.23 7.37
C HIS A 83 4.81 1.23 8.24
N GLY A 84 4.64 1.20 9.55
CA GLY A 84 5.69 1.13 10.55
C GLY A 84 5.93 -0.27 11.11
N ASP A 85 6.51 -0.30 12.32
CA ASP A 85 6.71 -1.53 13.10
C ASP A 85 5.59 -1.73 14.14
N GLU A 86 4.37 -1.22 13.82
CA GLU A 86 3.20 -1.29 14.70
C GLU A 86 2.92 -2.75 15.12
N PRO A 87 2.75 -3.00 16.44
CA PRO A 87 2.52 -4.35 16.94
C PRO A 87 1.08 -4.82 16.67
N PRO A 88 0.84 -6.15 16.60
CA PRO A 88 -0.51 -6.70 16.36
C PRO A 88 -1.56 -6.27 17.38
N GLU A 89 -1.16 -5.97 18.61
CA GLU A 89 -2.01 -5.48 19.69
C GLU A 89 -2.76 -4.20 19.30
N MET A 90 -2.12 -3.34 18.51
CA MET A 90 -2.72 -2.08 18.04
C MET A 90 -4.04 -2.29 17.28
N LEU A 91 -4.22 -3.44 16.61
CA LEU A 91 -5.45 -3.73 15.86
C LEU A 91 -6.72 -3.65 16.73
N ALA A 92 -6.60 -3.89 18.04
CA ALA A 92 -7.72 -3.79 18.96
C ALA A 92 -8.15 -2.34 19.21
N ASP A 93 -7.22 -1.39 19.12
CA ASP A 93 -7.41 0.01 19.51
C ASP A 93 -7.83 0.91 18.35
N LEU A 94 -7.78 0.41 17.11
CA LEU A 94 -8.12 1.18 15.90
C LEU A 94 -9.63 1.30 15.65
N GLY A 95 -10.47 0.53 16.37
CA GLY A 95 -11.92 0.53 16.16
C GLY A 95 -12.33 -0.22 14.88
N PRO A 96 -13.45 0.15 14.25
CA PRO A 96 -14.02 -0.60 13.13
C PRO A 96 -13.39 -0.29 11.76
N VAL A 97 -12.40 0.60 11.70
CA VAL A 97 -11.74 0.97 10.43
C VAL A 97 -11.02 -0.23 9.82
N LYS A 98 -11.05 -0.34 8.50
CA LYS A 98 -10.29 -1.37 7.77
C LYS A 98 -8.80 -1.13 7.87
N VAL A 99 -8.02 -2.20 8.04
CA VAL A 99 -6.57 -2.12 8.26
C VAL A 99 -5.80 -2.87 7.19
N LEU A 100 -4.88 -2.17 6.54
CA LEU A 100 -3.82 -2.76 5.72
C LEU A 100 -2.52 -2.76 6.53
N LYS A 101 -1.93 -3.94 6.81
CA LYS A 101 -0.61 -4.02 7.46
C LYS A 101 0.48 -4.19 6.43
N VAL A 102 1.44 -3.27 6.43
CA VAL A 102 2.63 -3.39 5.58
C VAL A 102 3.64 -4.32 6.22
N LEU A 103 4.09 -5.28 5.43
CA LEU A 103 5.16 -6.20 5.76
C LEU A 103 6.35 -5.90 4.86
N GLY A 104 7.41 -5.36 5.43
CA GLY A 104 8.63 -5.06 4.70
C GLY A 104 9.37 -6.34 4.33
N VAL A 105 9.68 -6.51 3.03
CA VAL A 105 10.50 -7.60 2.51
C VAL A 105 11.81 -7.04 1.95
N ALA A 106 12.87 -7.87 1.93
CA ALA A 106 14.14 -7.44 1.37
C ALA A 106 13.97 -7.05 -0.12
N SER A 107 14.63 -5.98 -0.55
CA SER A 107 14.72 -5.60 -1.95
C SER A 107 15.62 -6.57 -2.72
N VAL A 108 15.29 -6.86 -3.98
CA VAL A 108 16.13 -7.68 -4.88
C VAL A 108 17.56 -7.13 -5.00
N ALA A 109 17.74 -5.81 -4.86
CA ALA A 109 19.04 -5.14 -4.92
C ALA A 109 19.88 -5.27 -3.63
N ALA A 110 19.37 -5.87 -2.56
CA ALA A 110 20.08 -6.08 -1.29
C ALA A 110 19.79 -7.46 -0.69
N PRO A 111 20.16 -8.56 -1.36
CA PRO A 111 19.82 -9.91 -0.94
C PRO A 111 20.53 -10.35 0.36
N SER A 112 21.56 -9.64 0.79
CA SER A 112 22.38 -9.98 1.97
C SER A 112 21.71 -9.67 3.33
N ALA A 113 20.58 -8.97 3.35
CA ALA A 113 19.85 -8.66 4.58
C ALA A 113 18.83 -9.75 4.96
N GLY A 114 19.21 -11.03 4.89
CA GLY A 114 18.47 -12.15 5.47
C GLY A 114 17.06 -12.36 4.91
N PHE A 115 16.96 -13.04 3.77
CA PHE A 115 15.71 -13.48 3.13
C PHE A 115 14.73 -14.16 4.13
N GLY A 116 15.26 -14.94 5.07
CA GLY A 116 14.51 -15.57 6.15
C GLY A 116 13.97 -14.59 7.19
N GLN A 117 14.73 -13.54 7.51
CA GLN A 117 14.35 -12.64 8.61
C GLN A 117 13.07 -11.84 8.32
N GLY A 118 12.88 -11.39 7.08
CA GLY A 118 11.67 -10.66 6.69
C GLY A 118 10.41 -11.54 6.75
N LEU A 119 10.49 -12.76 6.21
CA LEU A 119 9.38 -13.71 6.21
C LEU A 119 9.08 -14.21 7.63
N ASP A 120 10.10 -14.52 8.41
CA ASP A 120 9.93 -14.99 9.79
C ASP A 120 9.38 -13.89 10.70
N ALA A 121 9.78 -12.62 10.49
CA ALA A 121 9.16 -11.49 11.18
C ALA A 121 7.69 -11.33 10.80
N ALA A 122 7.36 -11.46 9.51
CA ALA A 122 5.98 -11.43 9.03
C ALA A 122 5.13 -12.55 9.63
N ARG A 123 5.67 -13.78 9.68
CA ARG A 123 5.02 -14.94 10.33
C ARG A 123 4.76 -14.67 11.81
N ARG A 124 5.76 -14.24 12.57
CA ARG A 124 5.60 -13.93 14.00
C ARG A 124 4.55 -12.85 14.22
N TRP A 125 4.54 -11.82 13.40
CA TRP A 125 3.52 -10.76 13.49
C TRP A 125 2.11 -11.31 13.25
N ARG A 126 1.91 -12.09 12.17
CA ARG A 126 0.63 -12.73 11.83
C ARG A 126 0.18 -13.69 12.94
N ASP A 127 1.05 -14.60 13.35
CA ASP A 127 0.74 -15.64 14.34
C ASP A 127 0.36 -15.00 15.68
N ARG A 128 1.02 -13.88 16.04
CA ARG A 128 0.65 -13.10 17.23
C ARG A 128 -0.72 -12.42 17.05
N ALA A 129 -1.01 -11.83 15.89
CA ALA A 129 -2.31 -11.24 15.60
C ALA A 129 -3.43 -12.29 15.68
N GLU A 130 -3.22 -13.47 15.10
CA GLU A 130 -4.18 -14.59 15.15
C GLU A 130 -4.39 -15.10 16.58
N ALA A 131 -3.34 -15.21 17.39
CA ALA A 131 -3.44 -15.58 18.80
C ALA A 131 -4.26 -14.57 19.62
N LEU A 132 -4.31 -13.31 19.19
CA LEU A 132 -5.15 -12.26 19.78
C LEU A 132 -6.59 -12.25 19.21
N GLY A 133 -6.92 -13.17 18.31
CA GLY A 133 -8.21 -13.19 17.62
C GLY A 133 -8.39 -12.00 16.67
N ARG A 134 -7.29 -11.43 16.15
CA ARG A 134 -7.27 -10.26 15.28
C ARG A 134 -6.57 -10.58 13.96
N ARG A 135 -7.01 -9.94 12.89
CA ARG A 135 -6.35 -9.98 11.57
C ARG A 135 -6.51 -8.63 10.89
N PRO A 136 -5.50 -8.17 10.14
CA PRO A 136 -5.71 -7.03 9.26
C PRO A 136 -6.65 -7.45 8.11
N ASP A 137 -7.31 -6.48 7.48
CA ASP A 137 -8.18 -6.74 6.34
C ASP A 137 -7.38 -7.07 5.07
N ALA A 138 -6.13 -6.60 4.99
CA ALA A 138 -5.19 -7.00 3.95
C ALA A 138 -3.73 -6.87 4.43
N TYR A 139 -2.85 -7.63 3.80
CA TYR A 139 -1.40 -7.48 3.93
C TYR A 139 -0.85 -6.76 2.69
N LEU A 140 0.04 -5.80 2.90
CA LEU A 140 0.76 -5.13 1.83
C LEU A 140 2.25 -5.48 1.92
N VAL A 141 2.81 -5.97 0.83
CA VAL A 141 4.23 -6.33 0.73
C VAL A 141 4.96 -5.24 -0.04
N ASP A 142 5.90 -4.55 0.64
CA ASP A 142 6.69 -3.47 0.07
C ASP A 142 8.20 -3.77 0.15
N ALA A 143 8.97 -3.25 -0.82
CA ALA A 143 10.42 -3.38 -0.84
C ALA A 143 11.05 -2.59 0.31
N ARG A 144 11.66 -3.29 1.28
CA ARG A 144 12.36 -2.67 2.40
C ARG A 144 13.83 -2.45 2.09
N VAL A 145 14.31 -1.24 2.35
CA VAL A 145 15.74 -0.91 2.33
C VAL A 145 16.24 -0.86 3.77
N PRO A 146 17.16 -1.72 4.20
CA PRO A 146 17.73 -1.66 5.53
C PRO A 146 18.32 -0.26 5.81
N GLY A 147 17.90 0.39 6.91
CA GLY A 147 18.38 1.73 7.28
C GLY A 147 17.91 2.89 6.40
N GLY A 148 17.06 2.62 5.40
CA GLY A 148 16.51 3.62 4.49
C GLY A 148 15.06 4.00 4.78
N PRO A 149 14.52 4.96 4.00
CA PRO A 149 13.13 5.39 4.15
C PRO A 149 12.16 4.23 3.91
N ARG A 150 11.03 4.24 4.63
CA ARG A 150 9.99 3.22 4.52
C ARG A 150 9.09 3.55 3.33
N GLY A 151 9.20 2.74 2.26
CA GLY A 151 8.43 2.89 1.02
C GLY A 151 8.91 4.01 0.09
N GLY A 152 8.37 4.04 -1.12
CA GLY A 152 8.63 5.08 -2.10
C GLY A 152 10.06 5.16 -2.65
N THR A 153 10.88 4.12 -2.44
CA THR A 153 12.30 4.07 -2.84
C THR A 153 12.50 3.74 -4.31
N GLY A 154 11.44 3.36 -5.04
CA GLY A 154 11.52 2.90 -6.44
C GLY A 154 12.18 1.53 -6.62
N ARG A 155 12.56 0.84 -5.54
CA ARG A 155 13.17 -0.49 -5.61
C ARG A 155 12.12 -1.57 -5.76
N VAL A 156 12.38 -2.54 -6.64
CA VAL A 156 11.49 -3.67 -6.91
C VAL A 156 11.51 -4.65 -5.73
N ALA A 157 10.33 -5.02 -5.23
CA ALA A 157 10.16 -6.07 -4.24
C ALA A 157 10.53 -7.44 -4.82
N ASP A 158 10.90 -8.38 -3.95
CA ASP A 158 11.08 -9.76 -4.36
C ASP A 158 9.72 -10.44 -4.56
N TRP A 159 9.33 -10.59 -5.81
CA TRP A 159 8.04 -11.18 -6.18
C TRP A 159 7.94 -12.66 -5.81
N SER A 160 9.06 -13.38 -5.77
CA SER A 160 9.04 -14.80 -5.36
C SER A 160 8.69 -14.93 -3.87
N LEU A 161 9.18 -14.00 -3.06
CA LEU A 161 8.84 -13.93 -1.64
C LEU A 161 7.39 -13.52 -1.42
N ALA A 162 6.88 -12.55 -2.18
CA ALA A 162 5.47 -12.15 -2.13
C ALA A 162 4.54 -13.31 -2.52
N ALA A 163 4.87 -14.06 -3.58
CA ALA A 163 4.14 -15.26 -3.99
C ALA A 163 4.14 -16.34 -2.89
N ARG A 164 5.29 -16.55 -2.24
CA ARG A 164 5.42 -17.48 -1.12
C ARG A 164 4.58 -17.04 0.08
N MET A 165 4.62 -15.77 0.47
CA MET A 165 3.76 -15.23 1.53
C MET A 165 2.28 -15.48 1.24
N GLN A 166 1.85 -15.24 0.00
CA GLN A 166 0.48 -15.52 -0.41
C GLN A 166 0.12 -17.01 -0.30
N ALA A 167 1.03 -17.92 -0.67
CA ALA A 167 0.83 -19.36 -0.50
C ALA A 167 0.76 -19.77 0.98
N GLU A 168 1.46 -19.07 1.87
CA GLU A 168 1.43 -19.28 3.31
C GLU A 168 0.24 -18.62 4.04
N GLY A 169 -0.72 -18.07 3.29
CA GLY A 169 -1.97 -17.56 3.87
C GLY A 169 -1.98 -16.07 4.23
N PHE A 170 -0.97 -15.29 3.82
CA PHE A 170 -1.05 -13.83 3.90
C PHE A 170 -2.03 -13.29 2.85
N ARG A 171 -3.32 -13.32 3.18
CA ARG A 171 -4.41 -12.99 2.24
C ARG A 171 -5.48 -12.13 2.91
N PRO A 172 -6.10 -11.15 2.19
CA PRO A 172 -5.73 -10.67 0.85
C PRO A 172 -4.33 -10.03 0.84
N LEU A 173 -3.57 -10.21 -0.27
CA LEU A 173 -2.23 -9.63 -0.41
C LEU A 173 -2.24 -8.53 -1.48
N VAL A 174 -1.71 -7.37 -1.13
CA VAL A 174 -1.43 -6.24 -2.02
C VAL A 174 0.07 -6.19 -2.28
N LEU A 175 0.46 -6.22 -3.55
CA LEU A 175 1.87 -6.12 -3.94
C LEU A 175 2.25 -4.66 -4.17
N ALA A 176 3.32 -4.21 -3.53
CA ALA A 176 3.90 -2.89 -3.67
C ALA A 176 5.42 -2.98 -3.88
N GLY A 177 6.10 -1.83 -3.86
CA GLY A 177 7.56 -1.76 -3.97
C GLY A 177 8.06 -1.71 -5.41
N GLY A 178 8.35 -0.50 -5.89
CA GLY A 178 8.95 -0.25 -7.19
C GLY A 178 8.08 -0.64 -8.39
N LEU A 179 6.77 -0.75 -8.21
CA LEU A 179 5.87 -1.03 -9.31
C LEU A 179 5.62 0.23 -10.14
N GLY A 180 5.77 0.09 -11.45
CA GLY A 180 5.49 1.10 -12.45
C GLY A 180 4.76 0.49 -13.67
N PRO A 181 4.37 1.32 -14.65
CA PRO A 181 3.70 0.85 -15.87
C PRO A 181 4.48 -0.23 -16.62
N GLU A 182 5.82 -0.18 -16.52
CA GLU A 182 6.77 -1.02 -17.24
C GLU A 182 6.87 -2.45 -16.67
N ASN A 183 6.57 -2.66 -15.39
CA ASN A 183 6.80 -3.94 -14.72
C ASN A 183 5.57 -4.54 -14.02
N VAL A 184 4.51 -3.77 -13.80
CA VAL A 184 3.36 -4.23 -13.02
C VAL A 184 2.65 -5.44 -13.65
N ALA A 185 2.59 -5.53 -14.97
CA ALA A 185 1.97 -6.67 -15.64
C ALA A 185 2.72 -7.99 -15.36
N GLU A 186 4.06 -7.95 -15.38
CA GLU A 186 4.89 -9.11 -15.04
C GLU A 186 4.72 -9.48 -13.55
N ALA A 187 4.74 -8.48 -12.66
CA ALA A 187 4.54 -8.67 -11.23
C ALA A 187 3.19 -9.34 -10.92
N VAL A 188 2.11 -8.90 -11.58
CA VAL A 188 0.77 -9.49 -11.43
C VAL A 188 0.75 -10.94 -11.88
N ARG A 189 1.36 -11.28 -13.03
CA ARG A 189 1.43 -12.68 -13.52
C ARG A 189 2.25 -13.56 -12.57
N ALA A 190 3.35 -13.05 -12.03
CA ALA A 190 4.23 -13.80 -11.12
C ALA A 190 3.59 -14.06 -9.76
N VAL A 191 2.91 -13.07 -9.18
CA VAL A 191 2.41 -13.14 -7.80
C VAL A 191 0.92 -13.48 -7.74
N ARG A 192 0.13 -13.07 -8.73
CA ARG A 192 -1.34 -13.12 -8.73
C ARG A 192 -1.95 -12.48 -7.47
N PRO A 193 -1.55 -11.25 -7.12
CA PRO A 193 -1.99 -10.61 -5.89
C PRO A 193 -3.48 -10.25 -5.97
N TRP A 194 -4.10 -9.99 -4.81
CA TRP A 194 -5.44 -9.42 -4.75
C TRP A 194 -5.48 -7.98 -5.26
N GLY A 195 -4.40 -7.23 -5.06
CA GLY A 195 -4.26 -5.85 -5.51
C GLY A 195 -2.80 -5.45 -5.68
N VAL A 196 -2.59 -4.30 -6.29
CA VAL A 196 -1.29 -3.66 -6.47
C VAL A 196 -1.32 -2.23 -5.94
N ASP A 197 -0.18 -1.77 -5.40
CA ASP A 197 0.01 -0.41 -4.91
C ASP A 197 1.26 0.21 -5.54
N THR A 198 1.13 1.44 -6.01
CA THR A 198 2.26 2.20 -6.55
C THR A 198 2.29 3.62 -5.99
N SER A 199 3.51 4.14 -5.79
CA SER A 199 3.72 5.53 -5.43
C SER A 199 4.65 6.21 -6.43
N SER A 200 5.97 6.01 -6.31
CA SER A 200 6.97 6.64 -7.17
C SER A 200 6.87 6.22 -8.65
N GLY A 201 6.37 5.02 -8.95
CA GLY A 201 6.19 4.54 -10.33
C GLY A 201 5.17 5.34 -11.16
N THR A 202 4.35 6.15 -10.51
CA THR A 202 3.37 7.04 -11.16
C THR A 202 3.71 8.53 -10.99
N GLU A 203 4.94 8.86 -10.62
CA GLU A 203 5.38 10.25 -10.41
C GLU A 203 6.21 10.77 -11.57
N ALA A 204 6.08 12.08 -11.83
CA ALA A 204 6.98 12.84 -12.70
C ALA A 204 8.25 13.22 -11.94
N SER A 205 8.10 13.60 -10.67
CA SER A 205 9.18 13.87 -9.71
C SER A 205 8.67 13.53 -8.29
N PRO A 206 9.55 13.36 -7.29
CA PRO A 206 9.12 12.99 -5.94
C PRO A 206 8.01 13.89 -5.39
N GLY A 207 6.85 13.29 -5.10
CA GLY A 207 5.66 13.98 -4.61
C GLY A 207 4.76 14.58 -5.70
N GLU A 208 5.15 14.57 -6.98
CA GLU A 208 4.38 15.08 -8.12
C GLU A 208 3.91 13.93 -9.01
N LYS A 209 2.60 13.67 -9.05
CA LYS A 209 2.04 12.61 -9.88
C LYS A 209 2.00 13.00 -11.36
N SER A 210 2.09 12.00 -12.24
CA SER A 210 1.83 12.12 -13.68
C SER A 210 0.52 11.40 -14.01
N PRO A 211 -0.53 12.11 -14.47
CA PRO A 211 -1.77 11.49 -14.94
C PRO A 211 -1.54 10.44 -16.04
N GLU A 212 -0.57 10.68 -16.92
CA GLU A 212 -0.20 9.74 -17.99
C GLU A 212 0.35 8.44 -17.43
N LYS A 213 1.27 8.51 -16.44
CA LYS A 213 1.83 7.33 -15.78
C LYS A 213 0.79 6.61 -14.94
N ILE A 214 -0.11 7.32 -14.26
CA ILE A 214 -1.24 6.72 -13.53
C ILE A 214 -2.10 5.91 -14.50
N ARG A 215 -2.50 6.49 -15.63
CA ARG A 215 -3.32 5.84 -16.66
C ARG A 215 -2.61 4.61 -17.22
N ALA A 216 -1.33 4.76 -17.62
CA ALA A 216 -0.53 3.67 -18.14
C ALA A 216 -0.37 2.50 -17.14
N PHE A 217 -0.21 2.80 -15.84
CA PHE A 217 -0.13 1.80 -14.79
C PHE A 217 -1.44 1.01 -14.67
N VAL A 218 -2.58 1.70 -14.58
CA VAL A 218 -3.89 1.04 -14.46
C VAL A 218 -4.18 0.21 -15.70
N GLU A 219 -3.94 0.73 -16.90
CA GLU A 219 -4.10 -0.02 -18.15
C GLU A 219 -3.22 -1.27 -18.22
N ALA A 220 -1.97 -1.19 -17.74
CA ALA A 220 -1.09 -2.35 -17.69
C ALA A 220 -1.63 -3.44 -16.76
N VAL A 221 -2.24 -3.07 -15.62
CA VAL A 221 -2.92 -4.01 -14.72
C VAL A 221 -4.16 -4.62 -15.40
N ARG A 222 -5.02 -3.80 -16.00
CA ARG A 222 -6.26 -4.27 -16.64
C ARG A 222 -6.00 -5.24 -17.80
N ARG A 223 -4.90 -5.05 -18.56
CA ARG A 223 -4.51 -6.02 -19.59
C ARG A 223 -4.28 -7.42 -19.04
N THR A 224 -3.71 -7.54 -17.83
CA THR A 224 -3.47 -8.87 -17.22
C THR A 224 -4.75 -9.61 -16.81
N GLU A 225 -5.86 -8.89 -16.61
CA GLU A 225 -7.15 -9.48 -16.24
C GLU A 225 -7.80 -10.25 -17.40
N ASN A 226 -7.42 -9.93 -18.64
CA ASN A 226 -7.94 -10.55 -19.86
C ASN A 226 -7.07 -11.74 -20.33
N ASP A 227 -5.89 -11.93 -19.74
CA ASP A 227 -4.93 -12.98 -20.09
C ASP A 227 -5.22 -14.33 -19.37
N GLY A 228 -6.29 -14.42 -18.55
CA GLY A 228 -6.58 -15.56 -17.67
C GLY A 228 -8.05 -16.04 -17.79
#